data_556bbe3a928e467b7d74c81844187bdb
#
_entry.id   556bbe3a928e467b7d74c81844187bdb
#
_cell.length_a   1.000
_cell.length_b   1.000
_cell.length_c   1.000
_cell.angle_alpha   90.00
_cell.angle_beta   90.00
_cell.angle_gamma   90.00
#
_symmetry.space_group_name_H-M   'P 1'
#
loop_
_entity.id
_entity.type
_entity.pdbx_description
1 polymer ?
#
loop_
_entity_poly.entity_id
_entity_poly.type
_entity_poly.pdbx_seq_one_letter_code
_entity_poly.pdbx_strand_id
1 'polypeptide(L)'
;MNPKDLAPFLDLANHHANTTAADIEDICEKVKKYGFNAVFVNQYFVPFAKQKMGPTGKVGTVIAFPLGQDFLEIKIAASKAAAINGADELDVSLNVGLIKEGKWNESFEEMLNIVREVKAIGQKKIVKFILETGYLTDDEIKKTSVLILKSGADFVKTNSGMGPRGVIVRDVELVKEATEGKIKIKVAGGVDTYEEAMALINAGASRIGTSKAVEIITS
;
A
#
# COMPACT_ATOMS: atom_id res chain seq x y z
N MET A 1 -12.49 19.00 6.47
CA MET A 1 -11.22 18.68 7.18
C MET A 1 -10.21 19.75 6.78
N ASN A 2 -9.38 20.27 7.68
CA ASN A 2 -8.32 21.21 7.31
C ASN A 2 -7.17 20.41 6.64
N PRO A 3 -6.39 20.97 5.68
CA PRO A 3 -5.26 20.26 5.06
C PRO A 3 -4.32 19.59 6.04
N LYS A 4 -3.96 20.23 7.15
CA LYS A 4 -3.10 19.63 8.19
C LYS A 4 -3.73 18.42 8.89
N ASP A 5 -5.05 18.33 8.96
CA ASP A 5 -5.74 17.21 9.58
C ASP A 5 -5.67 15.94 8.71
N LEU A 6 -5.25 16.07 7.43
CA LEU A 6 -4.99 14.93 6.55
C LEU A 6 -3.69 14.18 6.88
N ALA A 7 -2.73 14.80 7.56
CA ALA A 7 -1.41 14.20 7.78
C ALA A 7 -1.46 12.76 8.32
N PRO A 8 -2.31 12.39 9.30
CA PRO A 8 -2.41 11.00 9.78
C PRO A 8 -2.94 9.99 8.75
N PHE A 9 -3.53 10.46 7.65
CA PHE A 9 -4.02 9.62 6.56
C PHE A 9 -2.98 9.40 5.44
N LEU A 10 -1.86 10.13 5.47
CA LEU A 10 -0.86 10.14 4.42
C LEU A 10 0.33 9.24 4.77
N ASP A 11 0.72 8.40 3.81
CA ASP A 11 2.00 7.70 3.78
C ASP A 11 2.90 8.43 2.77
N LEU A 12 4.05 8.96 3.22
CA LEU A 12 5.03 9.58 2.32
C LEU A 12 5.93 8.52 1.72
N ALA A 13 5.93 8.40 0.40
CA ALA A 13 6.60 7.32 -0.31
C ALA A 13 7.72 7.82 -1.24
N ASN A 14 8.81 7.05 -1.29
CA ASN A 14 9.84 7.16 -2.32
C ASN A 14 10.26 5.77 -2.80
N HIS A 15 9.90 5.42 -4.04
CA HIS A 15 10.17 4.14 -4.69
C HIS A 15 10.98 4.30 -5.99
N HIS A 16 11.63 5.45 -6.19
CA HIS A 16 12.42 5.69 -7.39
C HIS A 16 13.68 4.81 -7.43
N ALA A 17 14.08 4.38 -8.62
CA ALA A 17 15.25 3.51 -8.79
C ALA A 17 16.58 4.18 -8.40
N ASN A 18 16.64 5.51 -8.47
CA ASN A 18 17.82 6.31 -8.13
C ASN A 18 17.82 6.86 -6.69
N THR A 19 16.90 6.37 -5.85
CA THR A 19 16.80 6.78 -4.44
C THR A 19 18.09 6.51 -3.67
N THR A 20 18.56 7.50 -2.91
CA THR A 20 19.74 7.44 -2.07
C THR A 20 19.38 7.39 -0.58
N ALA A 21 20.36 7.11 0.28
CA ALA A 21 20.17 7.16 1.74
C ALA A 21 19.80 8.58 2.21
N ALA A 22 20.35 9.63 1.57
CA ALA A 22 20.01 11.01 1.88
C ALA A 22 18.53 11.34 1.57
N ASP A 23 18.00 10.83 0.46
CA ASP A 23 16.59 10.98 0.12
C ASP A 23 15.67 10.29 1.16
N ILE A 24 16.08 9.10 1.63
CA ILE A 24 15.33 8.38 2.67
C ILE A 24 15.38 9.11 4.01
N GLU A 25 16.52 9.68 4.38
CA GLU A 25 16.64 10.50 5.60
C GLU A 25 15.72 11.71 5.53
N ASP A 26 15.72 12.44 4.42
CA ASP A 26 14.86 13.61 4.20
C ASP A 26 13.36 13.26 4.33
N ILE A 27 12.90 12.17 3.71
CA ILE A 27 11.48 11.80 3.84
C ILE A 27 11.14 11.31 5.24
N CYS A 28 12.05 10.64 5.97
CA CYS A 28 11.84 10.28 7.38
C CYS A 28 11.68 11.53 8.28
N GLU A 29 12.49 12.55 8.05
CA GLU A 29 12.37 13.84 8.76
C GLU A 29 11.04 14.53 8.44
N LYS A 30 10.62 14.54 7.18
CA LYS A 30 9.32 15.07 6.77
C LYS A 30 8.16 14.33 7.44
N VAL A 31 8.19 13.00 7.48
CA VAL A 31 7.16 12.19 8.16
C VAL A 31 7.03 12.59 9.63
N LYS A 32 8.17 12.73 10.34
CA LYS A 32 8.17 13.16 11.75
C LYS A 32 7.70 14.61 11.92
N LYS A 33 8.19 15.52 11.07
CA LYS A 33 7.88 16.96 11.13
C LYS A 33 6.39 17.25 10.92
N TYR A 34 5.77 16.58 9.94
CA TYR A 34 4.39 16.85 9.55
C TYR A 34 3.38 15.89 10.18
N GLY A 35 3.82 14.85 10.87
CA GLY A 35 2.95 13.87 11.51
C GLY A 35 2.27 12.92 10.53
N PHE A 36 2.92 12.62 9.40
CA PHE A 36 2.41 11.60 8.47
C PHE A 36 2.36 10.22 9.14
N ASN A 37 1.47 9.34 8.64
CA ASN A 37 1.28 8.04 9.26
C ASN A 37 2.51 7.14 9.18
N ALA A 38 3.16 7.06 8.01
CA ALA A 38 4.33 6.21 7.79
C ALA A 38 5.22 6.73 6.66
N VAL A 39 6.48 6.31 6.68
CA VAL A 39 7.37 6.40 5.52
C VAL A 39 7.30 5.09 4.74
N PHE A 40 7.23 5.18 3.38
CA PHE A 40 7.25 4.02 2.50
C PHE A 40 8.49 4.03 1.61
N VAL A 41 9.28 2.96 1.69
CA VAL A 41 10.58 2.83 1.02
C VAL A 41 10.72 1.47 0.32
N ASN A 42 11.67 1.35 -0.62
CA ASN A 42 12.06 0.05 -1.16
C ASN A 42 12.70 -0.83 -0.08
N GLN A 43 12.62 -2.15 -0.21
CA GLN A 43 13.03 -3.13 0.81
C GLN A 43 14.46 -2.91 1.33
N TYR A 44 15.39 -2.56 0.43
CA TYR A 44 16.79 -2.30 0.78
C TYR A 44 16.94 -1.23 1.86
N PHE A 45 16.07 -0.23 1.86
CA PHE A 45 16.14 0.90 2.79
C PHE A 45 15.35 0.68 4.10
N VAL A 46 14.65 -0.44 4.27
CA VAL A 46 13.82 -0.67 5.46
C VAL A 46 14.62 -0.56 6.76
N PRO A 47 15.80 -1.20 6.93
CA PRO A 47 16.57 -1.08 8.17
C PRO A 47 17.00 0.35 8.46
N PHE A 48 17.46 1.05 7.41
CA PHE A 48 17.91 2.44 7.53
C PHE A 48 16.75 3.38 7.89
N ALA A 49 15.61 3.25 7.18
CA ALA A 49 14.41 4.02 7.50
C ALA A 49 13.92 3.74 8.93
N LYS A 50 13.94 2.47 9.38
CA LYS A 50 13.55 2.12 10.76
C LYS A 50 14.46 2.74 11.80
N GLN A 51 15.76 2.76 11.55
CA GLN A 51 16.72 3.48 12.40
C GLN A 51 16.39 4.97 12.49
N LYS A 52 16.12 5.62 11.33
CA LYS A 52 15.82 7.06 11.28
C LYS A 52 14.46 7.41 11.89
N MET A 53 13.45 6.55 11.69
CA MET A 53 12.12 6.76 12.27
C MET A 53 12.06 6.52 13.77
N GLY A 54 12.95 5.71 14.32
CA GLY A 54 12.96 5.35 15.73
C GLY A 54 11.87 4.34 16.12
N PRO A 55 11.73 4.06 17.43
CA PRO A 55 10.90 2.96 17.93
C PRO A 55 9.40 3.14 17.66
N THR A 56 8.90 4.37 17.63
CA THR A 56 7.47 4.68 17.44
C THR A 56 7.10 4.99 15.99
N GLY A 57 8.10 5.27 15.14
CA GLY A 57 7.87 5.58 13.74
C GLY A 57 7.55 4.32 12.92
N LYS A 58 6.60 4.45 12.00
CA LYS A 58 6.17 3.36 11.13
C LYS A 58 6.91 3.39 9.82
N VAL A 59 7.38 2.22 9.39
CA VAL A 59 8.05 2.00 8.12
C VAL A 59 7.25 0.99 7.31
N GLY A 60 6.86 1.39 6.12
CA GLY A 60 6.27 0.50 5.13
C GLY A 60 7.22 0.21 3.98
N THR A 61 6.95 -0.88 3.29
CA THR A 61 7.69 -1.25 2.08
C THR A 61 6.78 -1.90 1.05
N VAL A 62 7.33 -2.13 -0.14
CA VAL A 62 6.63 -2.78 -1.25
C VAL A 62 7.26 -4.14 -1.56
N ILE A 63 6.45 -5.11 -1.96
CA ILE A 63 6.87 -6.48 -2.30
C ILE A 63 6.42 -6.82 -3.71
N ALA A 64 7.27 -7.45 -4.51
CA ALA A 64 7.04 -7.81 -5.91
C ALA A 64 6.58 -6.61 -6.77
N PHE A 65 7.03 -5.42 -6.42
CA PHE A 65 6.50 -4.16 -6.91
C PHE A 65 7.23 -3.67 -8.18
N PRO A 66 6.50 -3.14 -9.19
CA PRO A 66 5.03 -3.01 -9.24
C PRO A 66 4.32 -4.21 -9.89
N LEU A 67 5.03 -5.16 -10.50
CA LEU A 67 4.49 -6.13 -11.45
C LEU A 67 3.73 -7.30 -10.79
N GLY A 68 4.11 -7.69 -9.58
CA GLY A 68 3.46 -8.79 -8.87
C GLY A 68 3.68 -10.19 -9.46
N GLN A 69 4.58 -10.37 -10.42
CA GLN A 69 4.75 -11.60 -11.20
C GLN A 69 5.93 -12.48 -10.74
N ASP A 70 6.39 -12.28 -9.51
CA ASP A 70 7.38 -13.18 -8.92
C ASP A 70 6.72 -14.50 -8.49
N PHE A 71 7.52 -15.56 -8.39
CA PHE A 71 7.05 -16.81 -7.78
C PHE A 71 6.60 -16.60 -6.33
N LEU A 72 5.60 -17.38 -5.89
CA LEU A 72 5.03 -17.26 -4.55
C LEU A 72 6.10 -17.35 -3.45
N GLU A 73 7.04 -18.29 -3.59
CA GLU A 73 8.12 -18.50 -2.62
C GLU A 73 9.00 -17.25 -2.48
N ILE A 74 9.25 -16.55 -3.59
CA ILE A 74 10.03 -15.31 -3.61
C ILE A 74 9.27 -14.19 -2.92
N LYS A 75 7.96 -14.03 -3.20
CA LYS A 75 7.11 -13.05 -2.50
C LYS A 75 7.06 -13.31 -1.01
N ILE A 76 6.92 -14.57 -0.59
CA ILE A 76 6.95 -14.96 0.82
C ILE A 76 8.31 -14.63 1.45
N ALA A 77 9.41 -15.03 0.82
CA ALA A 77 10.76 -14.78 1.32
C ALA A 77 11.03 -13.27 1.47
N ALA A 78 10.67 -12.48 0.46
CA ALA A 78 10.80 -11.03 0.48
C ALA A 78 9.94 -10.38 1.57
N SER A 79 8.68 -10.83 1.72
CA SER A 79 7.78 -10.34 2.77
C SER A 79 8.32 -10.62 4.17
N LYS A 80 8.82 -11.84 4.40
CA LYS A 80 9.45 -12.24 5.68
C LYS A 80 10.70 -11.42 5.95
N ALA A 81 11.58 -11.29 4.97
CA ALA A 81 12.80 -10.51 5.11
C ALA A 81 12.48 -9.05 5.45
N ALA A 82 11.54 -8.42 4.76
CA ALA A 82 11.12 -7.06 5.05
C ALA A 82 10.57 -6.91 6.46
N ALA A 83 9.68 -7.82 6.89
CA ALA A 83 9.09 -7.79 8.23
C ALA A 83 10.13 -7.97 9.35
N ILE A 84 11.09 -8.90 9.17
CA ILE A 84 12.20 -9.14 10.12
C ILE A 84 13.12 -7.92 10.20
N ASN A 85 13.40 -7.27 9.07
CA ASN A 85 14.26 -6.08 9.00
C ASN A 85 13.59 -4.79 9.47
N GLY A 86 12.35 -4.86 9.97
CA GLY A 86 11.71 -3.74 10.65
C GLY A 86 10.56 -3.08 9.90
N ALA A 87 10.13 -3.60 8.74
CA ALA A 87 8.91 -3.11 8.12
C ALA A 87 7.69 -3.39 9.02
N ASP A 88 6.90 -2.35 9.27
CA ASP A 88 5.65 -2.44 10.03
C ASP A 88 4.46 -2.74 9.09
N GLU A 89 4.55 -2.27 7.85
CA GLU A 89 3.51 -2.38 6.82
C GLU A 89 4.11 -2.87 5.49
N LEU A 90 3.43 -3.82 4.83
CA LEU A 90 3.84 -4.38 3.55
C LEU A 90 2.73 -4.19 2.52
N ASP A 91 3.05 -3.49 1.42
CA ASP A 91 2.17 -3.33 0.26
C ASP A 91 2.63 -4.34 -0.82
N VAL A 92 1.91 -5.44 -0.99
CA VAL A 92 2.27 -6.56 -1.87
C VAL A 92 1.53 -6.45 -3.19
N SER A 93 2.25 -6.41 -4.31
CA SER A 93 1.63 -6.42 -5.64
C SER A 93 1.07 -7.80 -5.97
N LEU A 94 -0.20 -7.85 -6.38
CA LEU A 94 -0.83 -9.07 -6.89
C LEU A 94 -0.36 -9.37 -8.31
N ASN A 95 -0.38 -10.63 -8.68
CA ASN A 95 -0.22 -11.04 -10.07
C ASN A 95 -1.53 -10.77 -10.83
N VAL A 96 -1.59 -9.61 -11.49
CA VAL A 96 -2.76 -9.20 -12.28
C VAL A 96 -3.07 -10.21 -13.41
N GLY A 97 -2.05 -10.88 -13.95
CA GLY A 97 -2.23 -11.92 -14.96
C GLY A 97 -3.12 -13.05 -14.48
N LEU A 98 -2.96 -13.53 -13.25
CA LEU A 98 -3.82 -14.56 -12.67
C LEU A 98 -5.28 -14.10 -12.58
N ILE A 99 -5.50 -12.83 -12.22
CA ILE A 99 -6.85 -12.24 -12.15
C ILE A 99 -7.48 -12.21 -13.55
N LYS A 100 -6.74 -11.76 -14.57
CA LYS A 100 -7.19 -11.68 -15.97
C LYS A 100 -7.51 -13.06 -16.56
N GLU A 101 -6.78 -14.10 -16.15
CA GLU A 101 -7.03 -15.48 -16.56
C GLU A 101 -8.15 -16.16 -15.76
N GLY A 102 -8.73 -15.46 -14.75
CA GLY A 102 -9.75 -16.05 -13.88
C GLY A 102 -9.22 -17.11 -12.92
N LYS A 103 -7.93 -17.16 -12.67
CA LYS A 103 -7.25 -18.09 -11.74
C LYS A 103 -7.43 -17.65 -10.28
N TRP A 104 -8.68 -17.55 -9.85
CA TRP A 104 -9.08 -17.00 -8.55
C TRP A 104 -8.52 -17.78 -7.36
N ASN A 105 -8.47 -19.11 -7.47
CA ASN A 105 -7.94 -19.96 -6.38
C ASN A 105 -6.43 -19.74 -6.19
N GLU A 106 -5.67 -19.69 -7.28
CA GLU A 106 -4.23 -19.43 -7.23
C GLU A 106 -3.93 -18.06 -6.64
N SER A 107 -4.67 -17.03 -7.08
CA SER A 107 -4.57 -15.69 -6.54
C SER A 107 -4.93 -15.63 -5.05
N PHE A 108 -5.94 -16.35 -4.61
CA PHE A 108 -6.34 -16.43 -3.20
C PHE A 108 -5.29 -17.14 -2.33
N GLU A 109 -4.75 -18.28 -2.80
CA GLU A 109 -3.69 -19.00 -2.10
C GLU A 109 -2.42 -18.16 -1.95
N GLU A 110 -2.07 -17.36 -2.96
CA GLU A 110 -0.98 -16.39 -2.85
C GLU A 110 -1.21 -15.43 -1.67
N MET A 111 -2.39 -14.80 -1.62
CA MET A 111 -2.73 -13.84 -0.57
C MET A 111 -2.71 -14.49 0.81
N LEU A 112 -3.36 -15.66 0.94
CA LEU A 112 -3.49 -16.38 2.20
C LEU A 112 -2.14 -16.79 2.78
N ASN A 113 -1.25 -17.34 1.94
CA ASN A 113 0.08 -17.76 2.35
C ASN A 113 0.94 -16.57 2.78
N ILE A 114 0.95 -15.46 2.04
CA ILE A 114 1.70 -14.26 2.40
C ILE A 114 1.21 -13.69 3.74
N VAL A 115 -0.10 -13.55 3.92
CA VAL A 115 -0.67 -13.05 5.19
C VAL A 115 -0.25 -13.94 6.35
N ARG A 116 -0.43 -15.27 6.22
CA ARG A 116 -0.07 -16.23 7.27
C ARG A 116 1.39 -16.10 7.68
N GLU A 117 2.31 -16.08 6.72
CA GLU A 117 3.75 -16.04 6.98
C GLU A 117 4.19 -14.70 7.60
N VAL A 118 3.62 -13.58 7.17
CA VAL A 118 3.93 -12.27 7.76
C VAL A 118 3.37 -12.15 9.19
N LYS A 119 2.12 -12.59 9.40
CA LYS A 119 1.48 -12.55 10.73
C LYS A 119 2.15 -13.50 11.73
N ALA A 120 2.80 -14.56 11.27
CA ALA A 120 3.61 -15.43 12.13
C ALA A 120 4.86 -14.72 12.69
N ILE A 121 5.42 -13.74 11.97
CA ILE A 121 6.55 -12.92 12.46
C ILE A 121 6.06 -11.91 13.51
N GLY A 122 4.87 -11.34 13.31
CA GLY A 122 4.28 -10.41 14.26
C GLY A 122 2.85 -10.06 13.89
N GLN A 123 1.91 -10.35 14.79
CA GLN A 123 0.48 -10.14 14.58
C GLN A 123 0.10 -8.68 14.27
N LYS A 124 0.92 -7.73 14.71
CA LYS A 124 0.71 -6.29 14.46
C LYS A 124 1.24 -5.82 13.10
N LYS A 125 1.95 -6.67 12.34
CA LYS A 125 2.39 -6.34 10.98
C LYS A 125 1.18 -6.17 10.07
N ILE A 126 1.17 -5.12 9.26
CA ILE A 126 0.06 -4.79 8.36
C ILE A 126 0.39 -5.31 6.96
N VAL A 127 -0.51 -6.10 6.39
CA VAL A 127 -0.40 -6.61 5.02
C VAL A 127 -1.50 -5.98 4.17
N LYS A 128 -1.10 -5.42 3.03
CA LYS A 128 -2.00 -4.84 2.04
C LYS A 128 -1.70 -5.45 0.68
N PHE A 129 -2.72 -5.70 -0.12
CA PHE A 129 -2.54 -6.15 -1.50
C PHE A 129 -2.90 -5.06 -2.49
N ILE A 130 -2.01 -4.84 -3.47
CA ILE A 130 -2.18 -3.89 -4.57
C ILE A 130 -2.90 -4.59 -5.70
N LEU A 131 -4.12 -4.11 -6.00
CA LEU A 131 -4.94 -4.62 -7.10
C LEU A 131 -4.44 -4.20 -8.48
N GLU A 132 -3.90 -2.99 -8.60
CA GLU A 132 -3.63 -2.27 -9.83
C GLU A 132 -4.90 -2.10 -10.68
N THR A 133 -5.86 -1.35 -10.12
CA THR A 133 -7.23 -1.21 -10.67
C THR A 133 -7.26 -0.73 -12.12
N GLY A 134 -6.21 -0.06 -12.58
CA GLY A 134 -6.10 0.40 -13.97
C GLY A 134 -6.13 -0.70 -15.02
N TYR A 135 -5.81 -1.95 -14.66
CA TYR A 135 -5.89 -3.11 -15.55
C TYR A 135 -7.18 -3.92 -15.41
N LEU A 136 -7.99 -3.66 -14.39
CA LEU A 136 -9.11 -4.49 -14.00
C LEU A 136 -10.46 -3.90 -14.41
N THR A 137 -11.41 -4.77 -14.71
CA THR A 137 -12.83 -4.40 -14.82
C THR A 137 -13.45 -4.21 -13.45
N ASP A 138 -14.61 -3.56 -13.36
CA ASP A 138 -15.38 -3.38 -12.13
C ASP A 138 -15.62 -4.72 -11.41
N ASP A 139 -15.98 -5.77 -12.14
CA ASP A 139 -16.24 -7.11 -11.58
C ASP A 139 -14.96 -7.77 -11.05
N GLU A 140 -13.83 -7.60 -11.75
CA GLU A 140 -12.54 -8.10 -11.29
C GLU A 140 -12.07 -7.37 -10.03
N ILE A 141 -12.27 -6.04 -9.94
CA ILE A 141 -11.98 -5.24 -8.74
C ILE A 141 -12.81 -5.77 -7.56
N LYS A 142 -14.13 -5.90 -7.72
CA LYS A 142 -15.03 -6.39 -6.69
C LYS A 142 -14.64 -7.78 -6.21
N LYS A 143 -14.47 -8.71 -7.14
CA LYS A 143 -14.15 -10.10 -6.81
C LYS A 143 -12.80 -10.24 -6.11
N THR A 144 -11.77 -9.56 -6.60
CA THR A 144 -10.44 -9.59 -5.97
C THR A 144 -10.47 -8.95 -4.60
N SER A 145 -11.20 -7.85 -4.39
CA SER A 145 -11.36 -7.21 -3.09
C SER A 145 -11.97 -8.15 -2.03
N VAL A 146 -12.95 -8.96 -2.43
CA VAL A 146 -13.53 -9.99 -1.57
C VAL A 146 -12.51 -11.08 -1.20
N LEU A 147 -11.65 -11.49 -2.15
CA LEU A 147 -10.58 -12.46 -1.87
C LEU A 147 -9.54 -11.87 -0.90
N ILE A 148 -9.15 -10.61 -1.09
CA ILE A 148 -8.25 -9.92 -0.16
C ILE A 148 -8.84 -9.88 1.26
N LEU A 149 -10.11 -9.51 1.40
CA LEU A 149 -10.81 -9.55 2.69
C LEU A 149 -10.77 -10.95 3.33
N LYS A 150 -11.08 -12.00 2.54
CA LYS A 150 -11.09 -13.38 3.00
C LYS A 150 -9.71 -13.93 3.36
N SER A 151 -8.64 -13.41 2.78
CA SER A 151 -7.27 -13.80 3.10
C SER A 151 -6.80 -13.34 4.48
N GLY A 152 -7.54 -12.44 5.14
CA GLY A 152 -7.15 -11.85 6.41
C GLY A 152 -6.17 -10.68 6.28
N ALA A 153 -6.00 -10.13 5.10
CA ALA A 153 -5.23 -8.89 4.90
C ALA A 153 -5.90 -7.70 5.60
N ASP A 154 -5.10 -6.70 5.93
CA ASP A 154 -5.58 -5.51 6.66
C ASP A 154 -6.15 -4.44 5.73
N PHE A 155 -5.68 -4.37 4.48
CA PHE A 155 -6.12 -3.38 3.50
C PHE A 155 -6.20 -3.95 2.08
N VAL A 156 -7.13 -3.40 1.31
CA VAL A 156 -7.03 -3.34 -0.15
C VAL A 156 -6.27 -2.08 -0.51
N LYS A 157 -5.23 -2.17 -1.36
CA LYS A 157 -4.57 -1.00 -1.97
C LYS A 157 -4.94 -0.94 -3.45
N THR A 158 -5.35 0.22 -3.94
CA THR A 158 -5.86 0.35 -5.31
C THR A 158 -4.77 0.20 -6.38
N ASN A 159 -3.70 0.99 -6.31
CA ASN A 159 -2.72 1.10 -7.38
C ASN A 159 -1.29 1.18 -6.85
N SER A 160 -0.33 0.90 -7.73
CA SER A 160 1.09 1.11 -7.48
C SER A 160 1.52 2.58 -7.69
N GLY A 161 0.86 3.28 -8.58
CA GLY A 161 1.29 4.56 -9.16
C GLY A 161 2.15 4.39 -10.43
N MET A 162 2.40 3.15 -10.88
CA MET A 162 3.18 2.82 -12.08
C MET A 162 2.33 2.10 -13.14
N GLY A 163 1.03 1.95 -12.89
CA GLY A 163 0.07 1.35 -13.82
C GLY A 163 -0.41 2.34 -14.89
N PRO A 164 -1.37 1.90 -15.73
CA PRO A 164 -1.82 2.67 -16.90
C PRO A 164 -2.63 3.93 -16.53
N ARG A 165 -3.16 3.99 -15.30
CA ARG A 165 -3.85 5.17 -14.75
C ARG A 165 -3.70 5.25 -13.24
N GLY A 166 -3.93 6.44 -12.69
CA GLY A 166 -4.08 6.65 -11.26
C GLY A 166 -5.41 6.11 -10.70
N VAL A 167 -5.57 6.23 -9.39
CA VAL A 167 -6.82 5.90 -8.68
C VAL A 167 -7.93 6.88 -9.06
N ILE A 168 -9.15 6.39 -9.14
CA ILE A 168 -10.36 7.21 -9.26
C ILE A 168 -11.34 6.89 -8.12
N VAL A 169 -12.27 7.80 -7.84
CA VAL A 169 -13.29 7.64 -6.78
C VAL A 169 -14.05 6.32 -6.95
N ARG A 170 -14.38 5.96 -8.19
CA ARG A 170 -15.08 4.71 -8.52
C ARG A 170 -14.35 3.47 -8.02
N ASP A 171 -13.02 3.44 -8.05
CA ASP A 171 -12.24 2.31 -7.54
C ASP A 171 -12.49 2.08 -6.04
N VAL A 172 -12.53 3.16 -5.27
CA VAL A 172 -12.80 3.12 -3.82
C VAL A 172 -14.23 2.65 -3.53
N GLU A 173 -15.20 3.17 -4.28
CA GLU A 173 -16.61 2.79 -4.16
C GLU A 173 -16.81 1.29 -4.44
N LEU A 174 -16.20 0.75 -5.49
CA LEU A 174 -16.28 -0.67 -5.85
C LEU A 174 -15.71 -1.57 -4.75
N VAL A 175 -14.53 -1.22 -4.22
CA VAL A 175 -13.91 -1.96 -3.11
C VAL A 175 -14.80 -1.91 -1.87
N LYS A 176 -15.30 -0.72 -1.50
CA LYS A 176 -16.17 -0.53 -0.34
C LYS A 176 -17.48 -1.31 -0.46
N GLU A 177 -18.13 -1.23 -1.63
CA GLU A 177 -19.35 -1.98 -1.92
C GLU A 177 -19.13 -3.49 -1.80
N ALA A 178 -18.11 -4.03 -2.50
CA ALA A 178 -17.87 -5.47 -2.54
C ALA A 178 -17.47 -6.06 -1.18
N THR A 179 -16.82 -5.28 -0.35
CA THR A 179 -16.35 -5.71 0.98
C THR A 179 -17.29 -5.28 2.11
N GLU A 180 -18.40 -4.61 1.80
CA GLU A 180 -19.34 -4.06 2.78
C GLU A 180 -18.63 -3.14 3.81
N GLY A 181 -17.54 -2.49 3.41
CA GLY A 181 -16.71 -1.66 4.28
C GLY A 181 -15.96 -2.43 5.38
N LYS A 182 -15.87 -3.76 5.30
CA LYS A 182 -15.24 -4.62 6.33
C LYS A 182 -13.71 -4.64 6.27
N ILE A 183 -13.10 -4.07 5.23
CA ILE A 183 -11.65 -3.93 5.09
C ILE A 183 -11.29 -2.47 4.85
N LYS A 184 -10.13 -2.07 5.33
CA LYS A 184 -9.61 -0.72 5.09
C LYS A 184 -9.12 -0.56 3.64
N ILE A 185 -9.18 0.67 3.11
CA ILE A 185 -8.76 0.96 1.75
C ILE A 185 -7.59 1.95 1.78
N LYS A 186 -6.48 1.58 1.15
CA LYS A 186 -5.38 2.49 0.83
C LYS A 186 -5.46 2.85 -0.64
N VAL A 187 -5.38 4.13 -0.96
CA VAL A 187 -5.29 4.62 -2.34
C VAL A 187 -3.88 5.10 -2.63
N ALA A 188 -3.44 4.96 -3.88
CA ALA A 188 -2.17 5.49 -4.38
C ALA A 188 -2.23 5.68 -5.90
N GLY A 189 -1.29 6.47 -6.43
CA GLY A 189 -1.18 6.76 -7.85
C GLY A 189 -2.04 7.95 -8.28
N GLY A 190 -1.39 9.09 -8.56
CA GLY A 190 -2.04 10.30 -9.07
C GLY A 190 -2.88 11.05 -8.02
N VAL A 191 -2.42 11.08 -6.76
CA VAL A 191 -3.04 11.90 -5.70
C VAL A 191 -2.06 13.01 -5.35
N ASP A 192 -2.25 14.17 -5.94
CA ASP A 192 -1.30 15.28 -5.91
C ASP A 192 -1.86 16.54 -5.22
N THR A 193 -3.18 16.63 -5.04
CA THR A 193 -3.86 17.80 -4.46
C THR A 193 -4.70 17.44 -3.24
N TYR A 194 -5.02 18.47 -2.44
CA TYR A 194 -5.91 18.33 -1.29
C TYR A 194 -7.33 17.90 -1.72
N GLU A 195 -7.84 18.45 -2.80
CA GLU A 195 -9.17 18.15 -3.33
C GLU A 195 -9.30 16.68 -3.75
N GLU A 196 -8.29 16.16 -4.46
CA GLU A 196 -8.24 14.74 -4.85
C GLU A 196 -8.18 13.84 -3.61
N ALA A 197 -7.32 14.19 -2.64
CA ALA A 197 -7.20 13.44 -1.39
C ALA A 197 -8.55 13.41 -0.64
N MET A 198 -9.23 14.54 -0.53
CA MET A 198 -10.52 14.65 0.14
C MET A 198 -11.63 13.89 -0.60
N ALA A 199 -11.65 13.91 -1.93
CA ALA A 199 -12.62 13.15 -2.71
C ALA A 199 -12.50 11.65 -2.43
N LEU A 200 -11.27 11.12 -2.37
CA LEU A 200 -11.00 9.71 -2.09
C LEU A 200 -11.31 9.34 -0.63
N ILE A 201 -10.99 10.19 0.34
CA ILE A 201 -11.37 9.98 1.76
C ILE A 201 -12.89 9.95 1.92
N ASN A 202 -13.60 10.88 1.29
CA ASN A 202 -15.07 10.93 1.34
C ASN A 202 -15.71 9.69 0.70
N ALA A 203 -15.08 9.10 -0.32
CA ALA A 203 -15.51 7.84 -0.92
C ALA A 203 -15.29 6.64 0.00
N GLY A 204 -14.37 6.72 0.97
CA GLY A 204 -14.13 5.67 1.96
C GLY A 204 -12.67 5.22 2.09
N ALA A 205 -11.73 5.89 1.41
CA ALA A 205 -10.31 5.62 1.64
C ALA A 205 -9.91 6.00 3.08
N SER A 206 -9.14 5.14 3.71
CA SER A 206 -8.62 5.37 5.07
C SER A 206 -7.11 5.64 5.09
N ARG A 207 -6.46 5.58 3.93
CA ARG A 207 -5.03 5.84 3.76
C ARG A 207 -4.72 6.28 2.33
N ILE A 208 -3.77 7.18 2.19
CA ILE A 208 -3.29 7.69 0.91
C ILE A 208 -1.77 7.53 0.86
N GLY A 209 -1.25 6.83 -0.15
CA GLY A 209 0.17 6.77 -0.45
C GLY A 209 0.52 7.75 -1.57
N THR A 210 1.43 8.68 -1.32
CA THR A 210 1.85 9.68 -2.28
C THR A 210 3.28 10.16 -2.02
N SER A 211 3.96 10.63 -3.04
CA SER A 211 5.22 11.39 -2.91
C SER A 211 4.99 12.88 -2.63
N LYS A 212 3.73 13.36 -2.76
CA LYS A 212 3.30 14.76 -2.65
C LYS A 212 2.63 15.10 -1.32
N ALA A 213 2.88 14.29 -0.27
CA ALA A 213 2.20 14.46 1.02
C ALA A 213 2.40 15.86 1.62
N VAL A 214 3.60 16.46 1.46
CA VAL A 214 3.88 17.80 1.99
C VAL A 214 3.08 18.84 1.22
N GLU A 215 3.09 18.77 -0.12
CA GLU A 215 2.36 19.69 -0.98
C GLU A 215 0.85 19.66 -0.68
N ILE A 216 0.28 18.46 -0.52
CA ILE A 216 -1.15 18.26 -0.21
C ILE A 216 -1.58 18.98 1.08
N ILE A 217 -0.73 19.02 2.11
CA ILE A 217 -1.10 19.62 3.41
C ILE A 217 -0.65 21.07 3.56
N THR A 218 0.13 21.60 2.62
CA THR A 218 0.64 22.98 2.65
C THR A 218 0.03 23.89 1.56
N SER A 219 -0.77 23.33 0.66
CA SER A 219 -1.53 24.06 -0.38
C SER A 219 -2.67 24.90 0.19
#